data_85bce9106530459d0d04a122a09111d3
#
_entry.id   85bce9106530459d0d04a122a09111d3
#
_cell.length_a   1.000
_cell.length_b   1.000
_cell.length_c   1.000
_cell.angle_alpha   90.00
_cell.angle_beta   90.00
_cell.angle_gamma   90.00
#
_symmetry.space_group_name_H-M   'P 1'
#
loop_
_entity.id
_entity.type
_entity.pdbx_description
1 polymer ?
#
loop_
_entity_poly.entity_id
_entity_poly.type
_entity_poly.pdbx_seq_one_letter_code
_entity_poly.pdbx_strand_id
1 'polypeptide(L)'
;AFCGLVGLKPTYGRVSRYGIIAYASSFDQVGPVTKNVKDAALILEVIAGKDEFDATLSSKAVTEFSNLQAPKKNMRIAYITETIETEGIDPEIKAAMYNRVKALQADGYTVEPVSFPYLKYAVPTYYVLTTAEASSNLSRYDGVHFGYRSPNATDLESTYKLSRSEGFGEEVKR
;
A
#
# COMPACT_ATOMS: atom_id res chain seq x y z
N ALA A 1 4.06 7.93 -8.76
CA ALA A 1 3.92 8.73 -9.97
C ALA A 1 3.94 10.23 -9.70
N PHE A 2 3.08 10.75 -8.80
CA PHE A 2 3.00 12.21 -8.53
C PHE A 2 4.32 12.85 -8.08
N CYS A 3 5.19 12.09 -7.43
CA CYS A 3 6.49 12.58 -6.97
C CYS A 3 7.65 12.26 -7.93
N GLY A 4 7.38 11.68 -9.10
CA GLY A 4 8.43 11.24 -10.02
C GLY A 4 9.32 10.11 -9.46
N LEU A 5 8.79 9.31 -8.53
CA LEU A 5 9.51 8.23 -7.84
C LEU A 5 8.93 6.86 -8.18
N VAL A 6 9.74 5.84 -7.97
CA VAL A 6 9.32 4.44 -8.03
C VAL A 6 8.86 4.00 -6.64
N GLY A 7 7.58 3.72 -6.50
CA GLY A 7 7.00 3.14 -5.29
C GLY A 7 6.72 1.66 -5.51
N LEU A 8 7.18 0.81 -4.62
CA LEU A 8 6.94 -0.62 -4.68
C LEU A 8 6.06 -1.08 -3.50
N LYS A 9 4.89 -1.64 -3.80
CA LYS A 9 4.07 -2.35 -2.83
C LYS A 9 4.37 -3.85 -2.92
N PRO A 10 5.08 -4.42 -1.94
CA PRO A 10 5.36 -5.86 -1.94
C PRO A 10 4.10 -6.68 -1.67
N THR A 11 4.21 -7.99 -1.81
CA THR A 11 3.18 -8.92 -1.37
C THR A 11 3.04 -8.84 0.15
N TYR A 12 1.80 -8.91 0.65
CA TYR A 12 1.50 -8.95 2.08
C TYR A 12 2.30 -10.04 2.79
N GLY A 13 2.85 -9.70 3.96
CA GLY A 13 3.67 -10.62 4.73
C GLY A 13 5.11 -10.82 4.19
N ARG A 14 5.61 -9.96 3.29
CA ARG A 14 7.02 -10.00 2.86
C ARG A 14 7.92 -9.11 3.69
N VAL A 15 7.40 -8.02 4.24
CA VAL A 15 8.12 -7.06 5.09
C VAL A 15 7.41 -6.99 6.43
N SER A 16 8.17 -6.99 7.52
CA SER A 16 7.64 -6.86 8.88
C SER A 16 6.93 -5.53 9.08
N ARG A 17 5.85 -5.59 9.82
CA ARG A 17 5.08 -4.42 10.25
C ARG A 17 5.31 -4.08 11.72
N TYR A 18 6.21 -4.81 12.39
CA TYR A 18 6.57 -4.53 13.77
C TYR A 18 7.10 -3.11 13.93
N GLY A 19 6.59 -2.40 14.92
CA GLY A 19 6.93 -0.99 15.16
C GLY A 19 6.09 0.04 14.39
N ILE A 20 5.15 -0.41 13.54
CA ILE A 20 4.22 0.48 12.83
C ILE A 20 2.95 0.67 13.66
N ILE A 21 2.42 1.90 13.67
CA ILE A 21 1.09 2.17 14.17
C ILE A 21 0.09 1.58 13.17
N ALA A 22 -0.70 0.58 13.60
CA ALA A 22 -1.65 -0.07 12.74
C ALA A 22 -2.81 0.87 12.37
N TYR A 23 -2.99 1.11 11.07
CA TYR A 23 -4.16 1.76 10.50
C TYR A 23 -5.22 0.72 10.13
N ALA A 24 -4.88 -0.17 9.22
CA ALA A 24 -5.72 -1.29 8.81
C ALA A 24 -4.88 -2.57 8.78
N SER A 25 -4.87 -3.33 9.85
CA SER A 25 -3.96 -4.47 10.06
C SER A 25 -4.00 -5.52 8.95
N SER A 26 -5.16 -5.67 8.28
CA SER A 26 -5.30 -6.59 7.14
C SER A 26 -4.66 -6.09 5.85
N PHE A 27 -4.32 -4.80 5.76
CA PHE A 27 -3.83 -4.16 4.52
C PHE A 27 -2.51 -3.44 4.68
N ASP A 28 -2.14 -3.02 5.90
CA ASP A 28 -0.91 -2.26 6.13
C ASP A 28 0.30 -2.99 5.56
N GLN A 29 1.07 -2.28 4.75
CA GLN A 29 2.26 -2.81 4.11
C GLN A 29 3.36 -1.76 4.04
N VAL A 30 4.59 -2.18 4.31
CA VAL A 30 5.79 -1.38 4.10
C VAL A 30 6.40 -1.72 2.75
N GLY A 31 6.80 -0.68 2.02
CA GLY A 31 7.47 -0.86 0.74
C GLY A 31 8.41 0.31 0.44
N PRO A 32 9.45 0.09 -0.36
CA PRO A 32 10.41 1.14 -0.69
C PRO A 32 9.85 2.17 -1.68
N VAL A 33 10.30 3.41 -1.51
CA VAL A 33 10.10 4.51 -2.46
C VAL A 33 11.49 5.03 -2.86
N THR A 34 11.83 4.96 -4.14
CA THR A 34 13.19 5.18 -4.64
C THR A 34 13.18 5.97 -5.96
N LYS A 35 14.37 6.36 -6.43
CA LYS A 35 14.52 7.05 -7.72
C LYS A 35 14.47 6.11 -8.92
N ASN A 36 14.78 4.84 -8.73
CA ASN A 36 14.83 3.84 -9.81
C ASN A 36 14.42 2.44 -9.30
N VAL A 37 14.15 1.54 -10.23
CA VAL A 37 13.69 0.17 -9.92
C VAL A 37 14.78 -0.66 -9.23
N LYS A 38 16.05 -0.45 -9.58
CA LYS A 38 17.19 -1.20 -9.01
C LYS A 38 17.31 -0.94 -7.50
N ASP A 39 17.21 0.32 -7.10
CA ASP A 39 17.26 0.70 -5.69
C ASP A 39 16.04 0.15 -4.92
N ALA A 40 14.85 0.14 -5.55
CA ALA A 40 13.67 -0.45 -4.95
C ALA A 40 13.86 -1.96 -4.70
N ALA A 41 14.45 -2.66 -5.65
CA ALA A 41 14.74 -4.08 -5.53
C ALA A 41 15.76 -4.35 -4.41
N LEU A 42 16.84 -3.56 -4.37
CA LEU A 42 17.88 -3.68 -3.34
C LEU A 42 17.34 -3.43 -1.93
N ILE A 43 16.55 -2.36 -1.75
CA ILE A 43 15.93 -2.06 -0.45
C ILE A 43 14.96 -3.17 -0.06
N LEU A 44 14.12 -3.65 -0.99
CA LEU A 44 13.21 -4.75 -0.69
C LEU A 44 13.95 -6.01 -0.25
N GLU A 45 15.10 -6.33 -0.86
CA GLU A 45 15.93 -7.47 -0.48
C GLU A 45 16.41 -7.37 0.97
N VAL A 46 16.76 -6.17 1.40
CA VAL A 46 17.25 -5.91 2.77
C VAL A 46 16.12 -5.96 3.82
N ILE A 47 14.94 -5.39 3.50
CA ILE A 47 13.84 -5.28 4.47
C ILE A 47 12.88 -6.47 4.47
N ALA A 48 12.92 -7.34 3.45
CA ALA A 48 12.10 -8.53 3.40
C ALA A 48 12.67 -9.65 4.28
N GLY A 49 11.80 -10.53 4.76
CA GLY A 49 12.24 -11.73 5.48
C GLY A 49 11.53 -11.96 6.80
N LYS A 50 12.07 -12.84 7.58
CA LYS A 50 11.50 -13.25 8.87
C LYS A 50 11.75 -12.19 9.95
N ASP A 51 10.75 -12.02 10.79
CA ASP A 51 10.82 -11.26 12.03
C ASP A 51 9.97 -12.01 13.07
N GLU A 52 10.52 -12.28 14.23
CA GLU A 52 9.84 -13.03 15.30
C GLU A 52 8.69 -12.22 15.94
N PHE A 53 8.65 -10.92 15.72
CA PHE A 53 7.64 -10.03 16.28
C PHE A 53 6.42 -9.83 15.36
N ASP A 54 6.45 -10.33 14.11
CA ASP A 54 5.31 -10.28 13.19
C ASP A 54 4.93 -11.68 12.69
N ALA A 55 3.92 -12.25 13.35
CA ALA A 55 3.42 -13.59 13.03
C ALA A 55 2.75 -13.72 11.63
N THR A 56 2.52 -12.59 10.94
CA THR A 56 1.92 -12.59 9.60
C THR A 56 2.93 -12.77 8.48
N LEU A 57 4.21 -12.82 8.81
CA LEU A 57 5.28 -12.93 7.81
C LEU A 57 5.32 -14.29 7.14
N SER A 58 5.58 -14.25 5.84
CA SER A 58 5.79 -15.45 5.03
C SER A 58 7.11 -16.14 5.41
N SER A 59 7.06 -17.46 5.55
CA SER A 59 8.26 -18.29 5.76
C SER A 59 9.11 -18.50 4.49
N LYS A 60 8.63 -18.00 3.33
CA LYS A 60 9.38 -18.14 2.06
C LYS A 60 10.68 -17.36 2.12
N ALA A 61 11.74 -17.98 1.64
CA ALA A 61 13.05 -17.34 1.54
C ALA A 61 13.00 -16.00 0.77
N VAL A 62 13.88 -15.11 1.15
CA VAL A 62 14.08 -13.88 0.40
C VAL A 62 14.87 -14.20 -0.86
N THR A 63 14.37 -13.74 -1.99
CA THR A 63 15.04 -13.87 -3.29
C THR A 63 16.01 -12.71 -3.47
N GLU A 64 17.05 -12.89 -4.25
CA GLU A 64 17.94 -11.80 -4.69
C GLU A 64 17.19 -10.88 -5.67
N PHE A 65 16.36 -9.98 -5.14
CA PHE A 65 15.58 -9.05 -5.96
C PHE A 65 16.46 -8.06 -6.72
N SER A 66 17.65 -7.76 -6.20
CA SER A 66 18.63 -6.88 -6.85
C SER A 66 19.26 -7.47 -8.10
N ASN A 67 19.22 -8.79 -8.25
CA ASN A 67 19.68 -9.51 -9.44
C ASN A 67 18.61 -9.46 -10.54
N LEU A 68 18.39 -8.28 -11.12
CA LEU A 68 17.37 -8.04 -12.13
C LEU A 68 17.74 -8.73 -13.44
N GLN A 69 16.95 -9.74 -13.78
CA GLN A 69 17.05 -10.43 -15.08
C GLN A 69 16.32 -9.63 -16.16
N ALA A 70 16.81 -9.71 -17.40
CA ALA A 70 16.06 -9.18 -18.54
C ALA A 70 14.69 -9.86 -18.64
N PRO A 71 13.61 -9.12 -18.92
CA PRO A 71 12.29 -9.71 -19.08
C PRO A 71 12.27 -10.79 -20.16
N LYS A 72 11.65 -11.92 -19.86
CA LYS A 72 11.48 -13.00 -20.84
C LYS A 72 10.52 -12.57 -21.95
N LYS A 73 10.92 -12.73 -23.20
CA LYS A 73 10.08 -12.35 -24.37
C LYS A 73 8.75 -13.09 -24.47
N ASN A 74 8.63 -14.27 -23.84
CA ASN A 74 7.38 -15.03 -23.79
C ASN A 74 6.41 -14.60 -22.67
N MET A 75 6.71 -13.54 -21.95
CA MET A 75 5.78 -12.99 -20.96
C MET A 75 4.57 -12.38 -21.65
N ARG A 76 3.40 -12.70 -21.14
CA ARG A 76 2.14 -12.03 -21.49
C ARG A 76 1.96 -10.83 -20.56
N ILE A 77 1.64 -9.70 -21.14
CA ILE A 77 1.38 -8.45 -20.41
C ILE A 77 -0.11 -8.13 -20.61
N ALA A 78 -0.80 -7.82 -19.54
CA ALA A 78 -2.18 -7.37 -19.61
C ALA A 78 -2.30 -5.93 -19.10
N TYR A 79 -3.25 -5.18 -19.66
CA TYR A 79 -3.66 -3.87 -19.12
C TYR A 79 -5.18 -3.85 -18.92
N ILE A 80 -5.61 -3.19 -17.84
CA ILE A 80 -7.03 -3.10 -17.52
C ILE A 80 -7.64 -1.96 -18.34
N THR A 81 -8.56 -2.29 -19.23
CA THR A 81 -9.15 -1.34 -20.18
C THR A 81 -9.85 -0.19 -19.47
N GLU A 82 -10.59 -0.48 -18.40
CA GLU A 82 -11.35 0.51 -17.63
C GLU A 82 -10.46 1.58 -17.00
N THR A 83 -9.18 1.29 -16.72
CA THR A 83 -8.25 2.29 -16.18
C THR A 83 -7.77 3.32 -17.22
N ILE A 84 -7.88 3.00 -18.51
CA ILE A 84 -7.43 3.85 -19.60
C ILE A 84 -8.62 4.54 -20.30
N GLU A 85 -9.79 3.87 -20.32
CA GLU A 85 -10.98 4.36 -21.00
C GLU A 85 -11.94 5.11 -20.06
N THR A 86 -11.56 5.30 -18.78
CA THR A 86 -12.42 6.01 -17.84
C THR A 86 -12.57 7.49 -18.22
N GLU A 87 -13.75 8.04 -18.00
CA GLU A 87 -14.02 9.46 -18.19
C GLU A 87 -13.15 10.31 -17.25
N GLY A 88 -12.62 11.43 -17.76
CA GLY A 88 -11.78 12.35 -16.99
C GLY A 88 -10.29 12.03 -17.00
N ILE A 89 -9.85 10.98 -17.69
CA ILE A 89 -8.41 10.74 -17.87
C ILE A 89 -7.82 11.79 -18.83
N ASP A 90 -6.64 12.31 -18.48
CA ASP A 90 -5.91 13.26 -19.32
C ASP A 90 -5.58 12.62 -20.68
N PRO A 91 -5.89 13.29 -21.81
CA PRO A 91 -5.62 12.75 -23.15
C PRO A 91 -4.15 12.43 -23.40
N GLU A 92 -3.20 13.19 -22.84
CA GLU A 92 -1.77 12.91 -22.98
C GLU A 92 -1.39 11.64 -22.24
N ILE A 93 -1.94 11.42 -21.05
CA ILE A 93 -1.73 10.18 -20.28
C ILE A 93 -2.29 8.99 -21.03
N LYS A 94 -3.52 9.11 -21.57
CA LYS A 94 -4.14 8.06 -22.38
C LYS A 94 -3.30 7.71 -23.60
N ALA A 95 -2.85 8.73 -24.34
CA ALA A 95 -1.98 8.55 -25.49
C ALA A 95 -0.64 7.89 -25.12
N ALA A 96 0.00 8.31 -24.01
CA ALA A 96 1.24 7.74 -23.52
C ALA A 96 1.09 6.25 -23.18
N MET A 97 -0.02 5.86 -22.52
CA MET A 97 -0.32 4.46 -22.22
C MET A 97 -0.44 3.61 -23.49
N TYR A 98 -1.21 4.06 -24.50
CA TYR A 98 -1.33 3.32 -25.75
C TYR A 98 -0.04 3.27 -26.56
N ASN A 99 0.74 4.34 -26.55
CA ASN A 99 2.07 4.34 -27.16
C ASN A 99 3.00 3.33 -26.50
N ARG A 100 2.91 3.18 -25.15
CA ARG A 100 3.67 2.17 -24.42
C ARG A 100 3.23 0.76 -24.77
N VAL A 101 1.92 0.51 -24.89
CA VAL A 101 1.38 -0.79 -25.35
C VAL A 101 1.95 -1.14 -26.73
N LYS A 102 1.87 -0.21 -27.69
CA LYS A 102 2.42 -0.42 -29.04
C LYS A 102 3.94 -0.69 -29.03
N ALA A 103 4.70 0.03 -28.23
CA ALA A 103 6.14 -0.18 -28.11
C ALA A 103 6.46 -1.57 -27.58
N LEU A 104 5.73 -2.04 -26.54
CA LEU A 104 5.92 -3.39 -26.01
C LEU A 104 5.56 -4.47 -27.04
N GLN A 105 4.51 -4.27 -27.82
CA GLN A 105 4.15 -5.18 -28.92
C GLN A 105 5.23 -5.21 -30.02
N ALA A 106 5.77 -4.05 -30.37
CA ALA A 106 6.89 -3.96 -31.33
C ALA A 106 8.16 -4.64 -30.80
N ASP A 107 8.39 -4.61 -29.49
CA ASP A 107 9.47 -5.32 -28.81
C ASP A 107 9.25 -6.84 -28.73
N GLY A 108 8.12 -7.34 -29.24
CA GLY A 108 7.80 -8.76 -29.34
C GLY A 108 7.10 -9.36 -28.10
N TYR A 109 6.54 -8.52 -27.20
CA TYR A 109 5.69 -9.01 -26.12
C TYR A 109 4.25 -9.19 -26.58
N THR A 110 3.57 -10.19 -26.01
CA THR A 110 2.11 -10.32 -26.14
C THR A 110 1.47 -9.38 -25.14
N VAL A 111 0.77 -8.34 -25.63
CA VAL A 111 0.10 -7.35 -24.77
C VAL A 111 -1.39 -7.36 -25.09
N GLU A 112 -2.22 -7.65 -24.09
CA GLU A 112 -3.66 -7.89 -24.22
C GLU A 112 -4.48 -6.98 -23.30
N PRO A 113 -5.62 -6.44 -23.76
CA PRO A 113 -6.58 -5.80 -22.90
C PRO A 113 -7.29 -6.85 -22.04
N VAL A 114 -7.55 -6.51 -20.77
CA VAL A 114 -8.39 -7.28 -19.87
C VAL A 114 -9.44 -6.38 -19.23
N SER A 115 -10.62 -6.93 -18.95
CA SER A 115 -11.67 -6.20 -18.24
C SER A 115 -11.63 -6.54 -16.75
N PHE A 116 -11.79 -5.52 -15.90
CA PHE A 116 -11.99 -5.66 -14.47
C PHE A 116 -13.26 -4.93 -14.02
N PRO A 117 -14.43 -5.55 -14.16
CA PRO A 117 -15.74 -4.92 -13.96
C PRO A 117 -15.97 -4.43 -12.53
N TYR A 118 -15.17 -4.91 -11.56
CA TYR A 118 -15.24 -4.51 -10.16
C TYR A 118 -14.45 -3.24 -9.84
N LEU A 119 -13.73 -2.66 -10.80
CA LEU A 119 -12.90 -1.47 -10.56
C LEU A 119 -13.67 -0.31 -9.91
N LYS A 120 -14.94 -0.11 -10.30
CA LYS A 120 -15.83 0.91 -9.74
C LYS A 120 -16.08 0.77 -8.24
N TYR A 121 -15.90 -0.42 -7.69
CA TYR A 121 -16.07 -0.68 -6.26
C TYR A 121 -14.77 -0.55 -5.46
N ALA A 122 -13.62 -0.41 -6.11
CA ALA A 122 -12.32 -0.41 -5.42
C ALA A 122 -12.21 0.70 -4.37
N VAL A 123 -12.53 1.94 -4.76
CA VAL A 123 -12.48 3.10 -3.84
C VAL A 123 -13.54 3.03 -2.73
N PRO A 124 -14.82 2.76 -3.01
CA PRO A 124 -15.81 2.56 -1.96
C PRO A 124 -15.44 1.45 -0.97
N THR A 125 -14.97 0.31 -1.47
CA THR A 125 -14.54 -0.82 -0.62
C THR A 125 -13.37 -0.42 0.26
N TYR A 126 -12.38 0.29 -0.29
CA TYR A 126 -11.25 0.81 0.48
C TYR A 126 -11.72 1.64 1.67
N TYR A 127 -12.58 2.63 1.44
CA TYR A 127 -13.07 3.50 2.52
C TYR A 127 -13.85 2.73 3.60
N VAL A 128 -14.73 1.83 3.21
CA VAL A 128 -15.51 1.04 4.19
C VAL A 128 -14.60 0.16 5.04
N LEU A 129 -13.69 -0.58 4.42
CA LEU A 129 -12.83 -1.52 5.14
C LEU A 129 -11.78 -0.81 5.99
N THR A 130 -11.11 0.20 5.45
CA THR A 130 -10.03 0.87 6.18
C THR A 130 -10.53 1.71 7.34
N THR A 131 -11.68 2.38 7.22
CA THR A 131 -12.26 3.13 8.34
C THR A 131 -12.76 2.21 9.45
N ALA A 132 -13.34 1.07 9.12
CA ALA A 132 -13.76 0.06 10.10
C ALA A 132 -12.56 -0.51 10.87
N GLU A 133 -11.48 -0.89 10.17
CA GLU A 133 -10.27 -1.39 10.81
C GLU A 133 -9.53 -0.30 11.58
N ALA A 134 -9.45 0.93 11.07
CA ALA A 134 -8.84 2.05 11.78
C ALA A 134 -9.57 2.35 13.09
N SER A 135 -10.89 2.35 13.09
CA SER A 135 -11.69 2.51 14.32
C SER A 135 -11.33 1.44 15.36
N SER A 136 -11.23 0.18 14.95
CA SER A 136 -10.82 -0.92 15.80
C SER A 136 -9.38 -0.80 16.29
N ASN A 137 -8.44 -0.55 15.38
CA ASN A 137 -7.02 -0.48 15.71
C ASN A 137 -6.68 0.71 16.61
N LEU A 138 -7.29 1.87 16.35
CA LEU A 138 -7.04 3.10 17.13
C LEU A 138 -7.78 3.12 18.48
N SER A 139 -8.67 2.15 18.75
CA SER A 139 -9.34 2.05 20.05
C SER A 139 -8.36 1.87 21.21
N ARG A 140 -7.21 1.26 20.96
CA ARG A 140 -6.15 1.03 21.96
C ARG A 140 -5.37 2.29 22.38
N TYR A 141 -5.52 3.39 21.63
CA TYR A 141 -4.92 4.70 21.98
C TYR A 141 -5.86 5.47 22.88
N ASP A 142 -5.95 5.03 24.11
CA ASP A 142 -6.95 5.43 25.10
C ASP A 142 -6.37 6.22 26.30
N GLY A 143 -5.04 6.46 26.28
CA GLY A 143 -4.34 7.11 27.37
C GLY A 143 -3.99 6.18 28.55
N VAL A 144 -4.36 4.90 28.46
CA VAL A 144 -4.03 3.86 29.45
C VAL A 144 -3.04 2.86 28.87
N HIS A 145 -3.40 2.23 27.73
CA HIS A 145 -2.56 1.26 27.03
C HIS A 145 -1.48 1.96 26.21
N PHE A 146 -1.89 2.90 25.37
CA PHE A 146 -1.02 3.63 24.45
C PHE A 146 -1.48 5.07 24.25
N GLY A 147 -0.58 5.89 23.70
CA GLY A 147 -0.86 7.22 23.23
C GLY A 147 -0.85 8.30 24.31
N TYR A 148 -1.38 9.46 23.93
CA TYR A 148 -1.48 10.62 24.79
C TYR A 148 -2.43 10.37 25.96
N ARG A 149 -2.04 10.78 27.17
CA ARG A 149 -2.90 10.78 28.35
C ARG A 149 -3.19 12.22 28.77
N SER A 150 -4.46 12.57 28.88
CA SER A 150 -4.86 13.91 29.29
C SER A 150 -4.50 14.18 30.74
N PRO A 151 -3.82 15.31 31.04
CA PRO A 151 -3.57 15.73 32.41
C PRO A 151 -4.85 16.23 33.12
N ASN A 152 -5.92 16.49 32.38
CA ASN A 152 -7.19 16.99 32.88
C ASN A 152 -8.16 15.88 33.29
N ALA A 153 -7.78 14.61 33.12
CA ALA A 153 -8.59 13.46 33.47
C ALA A 153 -8.64 13.28 34.99
N THR A 154 -9.85 13.10 35.53
CA THR A 154 -10.10 12.95 36.98
C THR A 154 -10.58 11.56 37.37
N ASP A 155 -11.06 10.78 36.40
CA ASP A 155 -11.56 9.42 36.57
C ASP A 155 -11.31 8.57 35.31
N LEU A 156 -11.74 7.31 35.32
CA LEU A 156 -11.52 6.39 34.21
C LEU A 156 -12.23 6.84 32.94
N GLU A 157 -13.48 7.29 33.05
CA GLU A 157 -14.26 7.72 31.91
C GLU A 157 -13.66 8.98 31.25
N SER A 158 -13.30 9.98 32.04
CA SER A 158 -12.64 11.19 31.56
C SER A 158 -11.25 10.89 31.01
N THR A 159 -10.53 9.89 31.53
CA THR A 159 -9.24 9.47 30.96
C THR A 159 -9.43 9.03 29.52
N TYR A 160 -10.37 8.15 29.21
CA TYR A 160 -10.62 7.72 27.84
C TYR A 160 -11.11 8.86 26.95
N LYS A 161 -12.10 9.61 27.39
CA LYS A 161 -12.72 10.68 26.59
C LYS A 161 -11.73 11.80 26.26
N LEU A 162 -11.07 12.34 27.28
CA LEU A 162 -10.16 13.49 27.09
C LEU A 162 -8.89 13.08 26.36
N SER A 163 -8.29 11.93 26.70
CA SER A 163 -7.07 11.48 26.01
C SER A 163 -7.30 11.29 24.51
N ARG A 164 -8.43 10.72 24.11
CA ARG A 164 -8.75 10.56 22.70
C ARG A 164 -9.14 11.88 22.02
N SER A 165 -9.93 12.72 22.67
CA SER A 165 -10.38 13.99 22.08
C SER A 165 -9.25 15.02 21.96
N GLU A 166 -8.29 15.03 22.85
CA GLU A 166 -7.14 15.93 22.83
C GLU A 166 -5.98 15.35 22.00
N GLY A 167 -5.76 14.04 22.06
CA GLY A 167 -4.62 13.36 21.46
C GLY A 167 -4.74 13.09 19.97
N PHE A 168 -5.96 12.87 19.45
CA PHE A 168 -6.15 12.65 18.02
C PHE A 168 -6.30 13.95 17.24
N GLY A 169 -5.68 14.00 16.06
CA GLY A 169 -5.92 15.07 15.09
C GLY A 169 -7.32 15.01 14.48
N GLU A 170 -7.76 16.09 13.85
CA GLU A 170 -9.11 16.22 13.29
C GLU A 170 -9.43 15.15 12.22
N GLU A 171 -8.46 14.77 11.40
CA GLU A 171 -8.64 13.72 10.39
C GLU A 171 -8.91 12.33 11.00
N VAL A 172 -8.27 12.03 12.12
CA VAL A 172 -8.45 10.74 12.80
C VAL A 172 -9.80 10.68 13.53
N LYS A 173 -10.35 11.83 13.94
CA LYS A 173 -11.66 11.92 14.61
C LYS A 173 -12.84 11.76 13.67
N ARG A 174 -12.68 12.01 12.37
CA ARG A 174 -13.72 11.88 11.34
C ARG A 174 -14.03 10.44 11.02
#